data_27cb01aab29b7a25d5ff7151b67d0388
#
_entry.id   27cb01aab29b7a25d5ff7151b67d0388
#
_cell.length_a   1.000
_cell.length_b   1.000
_cell.length_c   1.000
_cell.angle_alpha   90.00
_cell.angle_beta   90.00
_cell.angle_gamma   90.00
#
_symmetry.space_group_name_H-M   'P 1'
#
loop_
_entity.id
_entity.type
_entity.pdbx_description
1 polymer ?
#
loop_
_entity_poly.entity_id
_entity_poly.type
_entity_poly.pdbx_seq_one_letter_code
_entity_poly.pdbx_strand_id
1 'polypeptide(L)'
;MLKKLILFTSLFIISSACNNNSPAEQADNPLDGGRYFIENYMQGDMKKAQEYLLVDPKNQAYFDQMTKDYFALDKESRTQLRQSSIEINEVKTLNDQASAIIYANSNDKIQRWVKVVATPKGWKVDLKYSYGPKL
;
A
#
# COMPACT_ATOMS: atom_id res chain seq x y z
N MET A 1 27.50 -65.21 6.16
CA MET A 1 26.92 -64.47 5.06
C MET A 1 26.31 -63.19 5.65
N LEU A 2 27.00 -62.05 5.51
CA LEU A 2 26.52 -60.74 6.01
C LEU A 2 25.60 -60.14 4.97
N LYS A 3 24.30 -60.05 5.27
CA LYS A 3 23.36 -59.23 4.46
C LYS A 3 23.52 -57.77 4.84
N LYS A 4 24.10 -56.99 3.93
CA LYS A 4 24.17 -55.53 4.05
C LYS A 4 22.77 -54.95 3.82
N LEU A 5 22.16 -54.41 4.87
CA LEU A 5 20.93 -53.63 4.81
C LEU A 5 21.30 -52.22 4.41
N ILE A 6 21.01 -51.85 3.17
CA ILE A 6 21.18 -50.47 2.67
C ILE A 6 19.95 -49.69 3.10
N LEU A 7 20.14 -48.82 4.09
CA LEU A 7 19.12 -47.85 4.54
C LEU A 7 19.09 -46.69 3.57
N PHE A 8 18.07 -46.65 2.72
CA PHE A 8 17.80 -45.51 1.83
C PHE A 8 17.14 -44.39 2.67
N THR A 9 17.92 -43.45 3.13
CA THR A 9 17.41 -42.19 3.73
C THR A 9 16.91 -41.27 2.62
N SER A 10 15.61 -41.28 2.39
CA SER A 10 14.95 -40.37 1.51
C SER A 10 14.96 -38.97 2.14
N LEU A 11 15.82 -38.07 1.62
CA LEU A 11 15.89 -36.66 2.01
C LEU A 11 14.68 -35.92 1.40
N PHE A 12 13.64 -35.73 2.20
CA PHE A 12 12.49 -34.91 1.84
C PHE A 12 12.94 -33.42 1.85
N ILE A 13 13.20 -32.86 0.67
CA ILE A 13 13.40 -31.43 0.50
C ILE A 13 12.01 -30.78 0.55
N ILE A 14 11.64 -30.23 1.72
CA ILE A 14 10.48 -29.37 1.85
C ILE A 14 10.83 -28.03 1.21
N SER A 15 10.45 -27.83 -0.05
CA SER A 15 10.45 -26.53 -0.69
C SER A 15 9.37 -25.67 -0.02
N SER A 16 9.77 -24.84 0.94
CA SER A 16 8.94 -23.78 1.49
C SER A 16 8.67 -22.80 0.36
N ALA A 17 7.53 -22.94 -0.30
CA ALA A 17 7.00 -21.90 -1.17
C ALA A 17 6.74 -20.67 -0.29
N CYS A 18 7.59 -19.66 -0.37
CA CYS A 18 7.35 -18.35 0.21
C CYS A 18 6.11 -17.75 -0.47
N ASN A 19 4.96 -17.98 0.12
CA ASN A 19 3.74 -17.31 -0.25
C ASN A 19 3.84 -15.90 0.35
N ASN A 20 4.11 -14.89 -0.48
CA ASN A 20 4.20 -13.48 -0.10
C ASN A 20 2.84 -12.86 0.28
N ASN A 21 1.96 -13.64 0.88
CA ASN A 21 0.71 -13.20 1.47
C ASN A 21 0.89 -12.90 2.97
N SER A 22 1.88 -12.06 3.31
CA SER A 22 1.89 -11.47 4.65
C SER A 22 0.63 -10.61 4.78
N PRO A 23 -0.14 -10.75 5.89
CA PRO A 23 -1.26 -9.85 6.17
C PRO A 23 -0.78 -8.40 6.12
N ALA A 24 -1.62 -7.49 5.63
CA ALA A 24 -1.30 -6.07 5.70
C ALA A 24 -1.09 -5.66 7.15
N GLU A 25 -0.04 -4.89 7.40
CA GLU A 25 0.23 -4.33 8.72
C GLU A 25 -0.90 -3.36 9.09
N GLN A 26 -1.41 -3.45 10.31
CA GLN A 26 -2.45 -2.53 10.77
C GLN A 26 -1.85 -1.13 10.93
N ALA A 27 -2.51 -0.11 10.37
CA ALA A 27 -2.10 1.28 10.55
C ALA A 27 -2.69 1.83 11.86
N ASP A 28 -1.84 1.96 12.88
CA ASP A 28 -2.26 2.36 14.22
C ASP A 28 -2.32 3.88 14.42
N ASN A 29 -1.82 4.64 13.47
CA ASN A 29 -1.82 6.11 13.49
C ASN A 29 -2.09 6.69 12.09
N PRO A 30 -2.43 8.00 12.00
CA PRO A 30 -2.75 8.64 10.73
C PRO A 30 -1.62 8.54 9.68
N LEU A 31 -0.38 8.74 10.12
CA LEU A 31 0.79 8.73 9.24
C LEU A 31 0.95 7.37 8.56
N ASP A 32 0.86 6.28 9.31
CA ASP A 32 0.99 4.93 8.77
C ASP A 32 -0.15 4.60 7.80
N GLY A 33 -1.40 5.00 8.11
CA GLY A 33 -2.53 4.81 7.21
C GLY A 33 -2.33 5.44 5.83
N GLY A 34 -1.87 6.67 5.81
CA GLY A 34 -1.55 7.38 4.56
C GLY A 34 -0.32 6.82 3.86
N ARG A 35 0.76 6.61 4.62
CA ARG A 35 2.04 6.13 4.08
C ARG A 35 1.90 4.74 3.44
N TYR A 36 1.31 3.78 4.13
CA TYR A 36 1.16 2.42 3.60
C TYR A 36 0.30 2.39 2.33
N PHE A 37 -0.77 3.19 2.27
CA PHE A 37 -1.56 3.32 1.05
C PHE A 37 -0.71 3.84 -0.11
N ILE A 38 -0.01 4.97 0.08
CA ILE A 38 0.75 5.64 -0.95
C ILE A 38 1.92 4.78 -1.43
N GLU A 39 2.69 4.20 -0.50
CA GLU A 39 3.83 3.33 -0.83
C GLU A 39 3.39 2.12 -1.65
N ASN A 40 2.33 1.41 -1.25
CA ASN A 40 1.83 0.26 -2.00
C ASN A 40 1.30 0.66 -3.38
N TYR A 41 0.61 1.80 -3.48
CA TYR A 41 0.18 2.35 -4.76
C TYR A 41 1.38 2.67 -5.68
N MET A 42 2.40 3.35 -5.19
CA MET A 42 3.61 3.67 -5.96
C MET A 42 4.36 2.42 -6.41
N GLN A 43 4.35 1.35 -5.60
CA GLN A 43 4.93 0.06 -5.96
C GLN A 43 4.08 -0.73 -6.97
N GLY A 44 2.84 -0.31 -7.25
CA GLY A 44 1.91 -1.02 -8.12
C GLY A 44 1.23 -2.22 -7.43
N ASP A 45 1.36 -2.35 -6.12
CA ASP A 45 0.66 -3.36 -5.33
C ASP A 45 -0.74 -2.85 -4.94
N MET A 46 -1.64 -2.84 -5.95
CA MET A 46 -2.99 -2.32 -5.78
C MET A 46 -3.81 -3.11 -4.78
N LYS A 47 -3.54 -4.41 -4.64
CA LYS A 47 -4.22 -5.26 -3.66
C LYS A 47 -3.90 -4.82 -2.24
N LYS A 48 -2.62 -4.59 -1.93
CA LYS A 48 -2.22 -4.09 -0.61
C LYS A 48 -2.65 -2.64 -0.39
N ALA A 49 -2.54 -1.77 -1.40
CA ALA A 49 -3.02 -0.39 -1.28
C ALA A 49 -4.51 -0.36 -0.92
N GLN A 50 -5.33 -1.20 -1.54
CA GLN A 50 -6.77 -1.28 -1.27
C GLN A 50 -7.10 -1.68 0.19
N GLU A 51 -6.22 -2.41 0.86
CA GLU A 51 -6.42 -2.77 2.28
C GLU A 51 -6.39 -1.55 3.21
N TYR A 52 -5.76 -0.45 2.77
CA TYR A 52 -5.73 0.83 3.49
C TYR A 52 -6.78 1.83 3.00
N LEU A 53 -7.67 1.43 2.10
CA LEU A 53 -8.74 2.27 1.59
C LEU A 53 -9.97 2.20 2.52
N LEU A 54 -10.59 3.35 2.79
CA LEU A 54 -11.88 3.39 3.46
C LEU A 54 -12.95 2.75 2.56
N VAL A 55 -13.64 1.75 3.09
CA VAL A 55 -14.63 0.96 2.34
C VAL A 55 -15.89 1.80 2.10
N ASP A 56 -16.03 2.34 0.91
CA ASP A 56 -17.27 2.93 0.40
C ASP A 56 -17.26 2.94 -1.14
N PRO A 57 -18.44 2.94 -1.80
CA PRO A 57 -18.52 2.84 -3.26
C PRO A 57 -17.81 3.97 -4.00
N LYS A 58 -17.80 5.18 -3.46
CA LYS A 58 -17.16 6.34 -4.07
C LYS A 58 -15.64 6.26 -3.98
N ASN A 59 -15.11 5.84 -2.83
CA ASN A 59 -13.69 5.56 -2.67
C ASN A 59 -13.22 4.45 -3.61
N GLN A 60 -14.02 3.39 -3.76
CA GLN A 60 -13.69 2.31 -4.70
C GLN A 60 -13.62 2.84 -6.13
N ALA A 61 -14.59 3.65 -6.57
CA ALA A 61 -14.57 4.24 -7.91
C ALA A 61 -13.34 5.12 -8.16
N TYR A 62 -12.93 5.93 -7.19
CA TYR A 62 -11.70 6.72 -7.29
C TYR A 62 -10.45 5.84 -7.33
N PHE A 63 -10.41 4.80 -6.52
CA PHE A 63 -9.29 3.87 -6.51
C PHE A 63 -9.19 3.07 -7.83
N ASP A 64 -10.30 2.65 -8.39
CA ASP A 64 -10.35 1.98 -9.70
C ASP A 64 -9.82 2.90 -10.81
N GLN A 65 -10.15 4.19 -10.76
CA GLN A 65 -9.60 5.17 -11.70
C GLN A 65 -8.09 5.35 -11.50
N MET A 66 -7.63 5.53 -10.27
CA MET A 66 -6.19 5.61 -9.96
C MET A 66 -5.43 4.38 -10.45
N THR A 67 -6.02 3.19 -10.30
CA THR A 67 -5.43 1.94 -10.76
C THR A 67 -5.29 1.92 -12.29
N LYS A 68 -6.33 2.34 -13.02
CA LYS A 68 -6.28 2.47 -14.49
C LYS A 68 -5.20 3.46 -14.92
N ASP A 69 -5.13 4.62 -14.27
CA ASP A 69 -4.16 5.67 -14.58
C ASP A 69 -2.72 5.17 -14.35
N TYR A 70 -2.48 4.44 -13.25
CA TYR A 70 -1.18 3.84 -12.98
C TYR A 70 -0.74 2.87 -14.08
N PHE A 71 -1.62 1.96 -14.49
CA PHE A 71 -1.29 0.97 -15.51
C PHE A 71 -1.28 1.52 -16.95
N ALA A 72 -1.85 2.71 -17.15
CA ALA A 72 -1.75 3.46 -18.41
C ALA A 72 -0.40 4.19 -18.56
N LEU A 73 0.36 4.38 -17.47
CA LEU A 73 1.71 4.93 -17.53
C LEU A 73 2.62 4.00 -18.35
N ASP A 74 3.57 4.60 -19.08
CA ASP A 74 4.62 3.83 -19.74
C ASP A 74 5.55 3.13 -18.72
N LYS A 75 6.35 2.19 -19.21
CA LYS A 75 7.24 1.37 -18.37
C LYS A 75 8.24 2.23 -17.59
N GLU A 76 8.78 3.27 -18.20
CA GLU A 76 9.78 4.14 -17.57
C GLU A 76 9.16 4.93 -16.43
N SER A 77 8.01 5.57 -16.65
CA SER A 77 7.27 6.32 -15.63
C SER A 77 6.88 5.45 -14.44
N ARG A 78 6.42 4.21 -14.67
CA ARG A 78 6.15 3.27 -13.58
C ARG A 78 7.41 2.87 -12.82
N THR A 79 8.54 2.70 -13.52
CA THR A 79 9.81 2.38 -12.89
C THR A 79 10.31 3.52 -12.02
N GLN A 80 10.23 4.76 -12.52
CA GLN A 80 10.56 5.95 -11.73
C GLN A 80 9.69 6.08 -10.49
N LEU A 81 8.39 5.84 -10.63
CA LEU A 81 7.46 5.89 -9.50
C LEU A 81 7.79 4.83 -8.43
N ARG A 82 8.10 3.59 -8.84
CA ARG A 82 8.51 2.52 -7.91
C ARG A 82 9.84 2.80 -7.22
N GLN A 83 10.74 3.52 -7.86
CA GLN A 83 12.04 3.91 -7.29
C GLN A 83 11.97 5.16 -6.43
N SER A 84 10.86 5.89 -6.50
CA SER A 84 10.65 7.09 -5.69
C SER A 84 10.34 6.74 -4.25
N SER A 85 10.71 7.63 -3.34
CA SER A 85 10.32 7.60 -1.95
C SER A 85 9.23 8.63 -1.67
N ILE A 86 8.43 8.38 -0.64
CA ILE A 86 7.46 9.35 -0.14
C ILE A 86 8.18 10.33 0.81
N GLU A 87 7.95 11.62 0.61
CA GLU A 87 8.41 12.70 1.47
C GLU A 87 7.19 13.30 2.19
N ILE A 88 7.09 13.05 3.49
CA ILE A 88 5.99 13.60 4.30
C ILE A 88 6.36 15.03 4.69
N ASN A 89 5.56 15.99 4.25
CA ASN A 89 5.75 17.39 4.56
C ASN A 89 5.02 17.79 5.85
N GLU A 90 3.80 17.28 6.04
CA GLU A 90 2.96 17.61 7.20
C GLU A 90 1.93 16.51 7.47
N VAL A 91 1.62 16.31 8.74
CA VAL A 91 0.44 15.56 9.20
C VAL A 91 -0.46 16.55 9.94
N LYS A 92 -1.55 16.96 9.30
CA LYS A 92 -2.47 17.95 9.83
C LYS A 92 -3.69 17.28 10.46
N THR A 93 -3.89 17.43 11.75
CA THR A 93 -5.10 16.98 12.44
C THR A 93 -6.30 17.80 11.96
N LEU A 94 -7.33 17.14 11.46
CA LEU A 94 -8.60 17.76 11.05
C LEU A 94 -9.62 17.70 12.19
N ASN A 95 -9.70 16.58 12.89
CA ASN A 95 -10.46 16.32 14.10
C ASN A 95 -9.96 15.05 14.78
N ASP A 96 -10.60 14.59 15.85
CA ASP A 96 -10.18 13.42 16.62
C ASP A 96 -10.19 12.10 15.81
N GLN A 97 -10.89 12.04 14.68
CA GLN A 97 -11.07 10.87 13.85
C GLN A 97 -10.48 11.02 12.45
N ALA A 98 -9.86 12.15 12.12
CA ALA A 98 -9.36 12.42 10.79
C ALA A 98 -8.11 13.32 10.78
N SER A 99 -7.20 13.02 9.87
CA SER A 99 -6.02 13.82 9.57
C SER A 99 -5.80 13.93 8.06
N ALA A 100 -5.13 14.99 7.63
CA ALA A 100 -4.63 15.12 6.27
C ALA A 100 -3.12 14.90 6.27
N ILE A 101 -2.66 14.06 5.36
CA ILE A 101 -1.23 13.83 5.10
C ILE A 101 -0.85 14.64 3.87
N ILE A 102 0.11 15.54 4.03
CA ILE A 102 0.65 16.36 2.94
C ILE A 102 2.00 15.79 2.58
N TYR A 103 2.16 15.37 1.35
CA TYR A 103 3.34 14.65 0.89
C TYR A 103 3.72 14.99 -0.55
N ALA A 104 4.94 14.67 -0.91
CA ALA A 104 5.43 14.62 -2.29
C ALA A 104 6.14 13.29 -2.53
N ASN A 105 6.33 12.90 -3.78
CA ASN A 105 7.30 11.85 -4.09
C ASN A 105 8.66 12.47 -4.45
N SER A 106 9.73 11.73 -4.24
CA SER A 106 11.10 12.22 -4.44
C SER A 106 11.43 12.52 -5.90
N ASN A 107 10.64 11.98 -6.85
CA ASN A 107 10.89 12.16 -8.28
C ASN A 107 10.37 13.51 -8.81
N ASP A 108 9.11 13.84 -8.56
CA ASP A 108 8.47 15.04 -9.14
C ASP A 108 8.33 16.22 -8.15
N LYS A 109 8.49 15.98 -6.86
CA LYS A 109 8.37 16.98 -5.78
C LYS A 109 7.01 17.72 -5.75
N ILE A 110 6.00 17.20 -6.45
CA ILE A 110 4.67 17.81 -6.48
C ILE A 110 3.95 17.49 -5.18
N GLN A 111 3.48 18.53 -4.50
CA GLN A 111 2.73 18.39 -3.25
C GLN A 111 1.34 17.80 -3.49
N ARG A 112 1.02 16.78 -2.72
CA ARG A 112 -0.24 16.05 -2.75
C ARG A 112 -0.83 15.94 -1.35
N TRP A 113 -2.13 15.65 -1.30
CA TRP A 113 -2.89 15.53 -0.07
C TRP A 113 -3.64 14.20 -0.08
N VAL A 114 -3.67 13.55 1.07
CA VAL A 114 -4.55 12.42 1.30
C VAL A 114 -5.16 12.55 2.70
N LYS A 115 -6.47 12.36 2.79
CA LYS A 115 -7.15 12.30 4.08
C LYS A 115 -7.14 10.86 4.60
N VAL A 116 -6.88 10.72 5.89
CA VAL A 116 -7.00 9.44 6.60
C VAL A 116 -8.01 9.57 7.71
N VAL A 117 -8.77 8.52 7.96
CA VAL A 117 -9.80 8.45 8.98
C VAL A 117 -9.60 7.23 9.87
N ALA A 118 -9.86 7.38 11.15
CA ALA A 118 -9.83 6.29 12.11
C ALA A 118 -11.02 5.35 11.89
N THR A 119 -10.75 4.05 11.87
CA THR A 119 -11.77 2.99 11.81
C THR A 119 -11.43 1.92 12.85
N PRO A 120 -12.37 1.01 13.17
CA PRO A 120 -12.08 -0.12 14.05
C PRO A 120 -10.96 -1.04 13.55
N LYS A 121 -10.63 -0.96 12.25
CA LYS A 121 -9.57 -1.74 11.59
C LYS A 121 -8.31 -0.91 11.29
N GLY A 122 -8.08 0.15 12.04
CA GLY A 122 -6.96 1.09 11.85
C GLY A 122 -7.32 2.28 10.95
N TRP A 123 -6.32 3.09 10.67
CA TRP A 123 -6.47 4.29 9.85
C TRP A 123 -6.56 3.94 8.36
N LYS A 124 -7.55 4.51 7.69
CA LYS A 124 -7.86 4.25 6.27
C LYS A 124 -7.90 5.55 5.47
N VAL A 125 -7.49 5.47 4.22
CA VAL A 125 -7.50 6.60 3.29
C VAL A 125 -8.90 6.87 2.77
N ASP A 126 -9.32 8.13 2.81
CA ASP A 126 -10.54 8.65 2.21
C ASP A 126 -10.20 9.49 0.97
N LEU A 127 -10.29 8.89 -0.21
CA LEU A 127 -9.94 9.52 -1.49
C LEU A 127 -10.91 10.65 -1.89
N LYS A 128 -12.11 10.70 -1.32
CA LYS A 128 -13.08 11.77 -1.60
C LYS A 128 -12.52 13.14 -1.27
N TYR A 129 -11.61 13.22 -0.29
CA TYR A 129 -10.93 14.46 0.07
C TYR A 129 -9.93 14.93 -1.00
N SER A 130 -9.22 14.00 -1.64
CA SER A 130 -8.22 14.30 -2.66
C SER A 130 -8.85 14.71 -4.00
N TYR A 131 -10.04 14.21 -4.29
CA TYR A 131 -10.79 14.44 -5.54
C TYR A 131 -12.00 15.35 -5.37
N GLY A 132 -12.32 15.75 -4.13
CA GLY A 132 -13.37 16.71 -3.82
C GLY A 132 -12.91 18.16 -4.03
N PRO A 133 -13.80 19.14 -3.78
CA PRO A 133 -13.40 20.53 -3.77
C PRO A 133 -12.27 20.72 -2.75
N LYS A 134 -11.19 21.33 -3.21
CA LYS A 134 -10.03 21.64 -2.34
C LYS A 134 -10.51 22.58 -1.23
N LEU A 135 -10.25 22.19 0.01
CA LEU A 135 -10.46 23.06 1.18
C LEU A 135 -9.44 24.19 1.18
#